data_365cf2818eedda375cbdf27e9c1bc780
#
_entry.id   365cf2818eedda375cbdf27e9c1bc780
#
_cell.length_a   1.000
_cell.length_b   1.000
_cell.length_c   1.000
_cell.angle_alpha   90.00
_cell.angle_beta   90.00
_cell.angle_gamma   90.00
#
_symmetry.space_group_name_H-M   'P 1'
#
loop_
_entity.id
_entity.type
_entity.pdbx_description
1 polymer ?
#
loop_
_entity_poly.entity_id
_entity_poly.type
_entity_poly.pdbx_seq_one_letter_code
_entity_poly.pdbx_strand_id
1 'polypeptide(L)'
;MLMDSDRTMEGTAAVQERVIQEVYQACHDNGVLLEGTLLKPSMTVQGADCSQKADPKIVAEMTVRTLERSVPASVPGIVFLSGGLSEEAASIYLNTMNSIPKKASWNLGFSYGRALQHSCLKAWKGSETESGQAALLARARANSEASQGCYVAGSQPSSDEQLFVAGYTY
;
A
#
# COMPACT_ATOMS: atom_id res chain seq x y z
N MET A 1 -3.31 9.24 -4.27
CA MET A 1 -3.29 10.57 -3.64
C MET A 1 -1.86 10.88 -3.23
N LEU A 2 -1.38 12.09 -3.49
CA LEU A 2 -0.02 12.49 -3.13
C LEU A 2 0.10 12.65 -1.61
N MET A 3 1.30 12.39 -1.08
CA MET A 3 1.58 12.53 0.36
C MET A 3 1.97 13.97 0.75
N ASP A 4 2.17 14.85 -0.23
CA ASP A 4 2.55 16.26 -0.03
C ASP A 4 1.40 17.02 0.66
N SER A 5 1.38 17.08 1.96
CA SER A 5 0.45 17.89 2.76
C SER A 5 0.64 17.64 4.26
N ASP A 6 0.01 18.47 5.07
CA ASP A 6 -0.18 18.31 6.52
C ASP A 6 -1.49 17.57 6.89
N ARG A 7 -2.15 16.98 5.89
CA ARG A 7 -3.48 16.37 6.04
C ARG A 7 -3.47 15.26 7.08
N THR A 8 -4.49 15.26 7.95
CA THR A 8 -4.73 14.17 8.90
C THR A 8 -5.15 12.89 8.17
N MET A 9 -5.08 11.77 8.87
CA MET A 9 -5.51 10.48 8.32
C MET A 9 -7.00 10.46 7.99
N GLU A 10 -7.84 11.09 8.82
CA GLU A 10 -9.28 11.25 8.57
C GLU A 10 -9.54 12.08 7.32
N GLY A 11 -8.79 13.16 7.12
CA GLY A 11 -8.85 13.96 5.91
C GLY A 11 -8.46 13.17 4.66
N THR A 12 -7.43 12.32 4.78
CA THR A 12 -7.04 11.39 3.73
C THR A 12 -8.15 10.39 3.42
N ALA A 13 -8.73 9.75 4.45
CA ALA A 13 -9.84 8.80 4.31
C ALA A 13 -11.03 9.41 3.58
N ALA A 14 -11.47 10.60 4.00
CA ALA A 14 -12.62 11.27 3.40
C ALA A 14 -12.41 11.57 1.90
N VAL A 15 -11.21 12.00 1.51
CA VAL A 15 -10.89 12.24 0.10
C VAL A 15 -10.81 10.92 -0.68
N GLN A 16 -10.20 9.88 -0.11
CA GLN A 16 -10.10 8.58 -0.78
C GLN A 16 -11.49 7.94 -0.98
N GLU A 17 -12.35 7.94 0.04
CA GLU A 17 -13.71 7.43 -0.06
C GLU A 17 -14.45 8.10 -1.23
N ARG A 18 -14.41 9.42 -1.32
CA ARG A 18 -15.04 10.17 -2.39
C ARG A 18 -14.46 9.83 -3.77
N VAL A 19 -13.15 9.87 -3.91
CA VAL A 19 -12.48 9.61 -5.21
C VAL A 19 -12.75 8.19 -5.69
N ILE A 20 -12.69 7.19 -4.81
CA ILE A 20 -12.93 5.79 -5.18
C ILE A 20 -14.40 5.59 -5.59
N GLN A 21 -15.35 6.21 -4.89
CA GLN A 21 -16.77 6.15 -5.25
C GLN A 21 -17.03 6.76 -6.64
N GLU A 22 -16.46 7.91 -6.95
CA GLU A 22 -16.57 8.55 -8.27
C GLU A 22 -15.97 7.68 -9.38
N VAL A 23 -14.81 7.03 -9.11
CA VAL A 23 -14.19 6.10 -10.07
C VAL A 23 -15.10 4.92 -10.36
N TYR A 24 -15.68 4.29 -9.33
CA TYR A 24 -16.58 3.14 -9.55
C TYR A 24 -17.92 3.54 -10.15
N GLN A 25 -18.41 4.74 -9.85
CA GLN A 25 -19.58 5.27 -10.56
C GLN A 25 -19.28 5.40 -12.07
N ALA A 26 -18.15 5.98 -12.44
CA ALA A 26 -17.73 6.07 -13.83
C ALA A 26 -17.51 4.70 -14.48
N CYS A 27 -16.96 3.72 -13.76
CA CYS A 27 -16.84 2.35 -14.25
C CYS A 27 -18.22 1.74 -14.56
N HIS A 28 -19.18 1.94 -13.67
CA HIS A 28 -20.55 1.47 -13.86
C HIS A 28 -21.21 2.11 -15.08
N ASP A 29 -21.13 3.44 -15.19
CA ASP A 29 -21.73 4.20 -16.30
C ASP A 29 -21.16 3.79 -17.68
N ASN A 30 -19.93 3.28 -17.69
CA ASN A 30 -19.28 2.79 -18.92
C ASN A 30 -19.32 1.26 -19.08
N GLY A 31 -20.10 0.54 -18.27
CA GLY A 31 -20.29 -0.90 -18.40
C GLY A 31 -19.03 -1.74 -18.14
N VAL A 32 -18.12 -1.27 -17.26
CA VAL A 32 -16.91 -2.00 -16.90
C VAL A 32 -17.26 -3.25 -16.09
N LEU A 33 -16.74 -4.40 -16.48
CA LEU A 33 -16.85 -5.65 -15.71
C LEU A 33 -15.94 -5.60 -14.49
N LEU A 34 -16.51 -5.33 -13.31
CA LEU A 34 -15.74 -5.10 -12.08
C LEU A 34 -15.01 -6.36 -11.60
N GLU A 35 -15.55 -7.54 -11.84
CA GLU A 35 -14.94 -8.84 -11.54
C GLU A 35 -13.63 -9.08 -12.32
N GLY A 36 -13.43 -8.36 -13.41
CA GLY A 36 -12.20 -8.38 -14.23
C GLY A 36 -11.19 -7.30 -13.85
N THR A 37 -11.41 -6.56 -12.75
CA THR A 37 -10.55 -5.43 -12.35
C THR A 37 -9.78 -5.70 -11.06
N LEU A 38 -8.69 -4.95 -10.86
CA LEU A 38 -7.99 -4.81 -9.59
C LEU A 38 -7.89 -3.32 -9.24
N LEU A 39 -8.19 -2.96 -8.01
CA LEU A 39 -7.93 -1.61 -7.52
C LEU A 39 -6.48 -1.49 -7.04
N LYS A 40 -5.79 -0.43 -7.45
CA LYS A 40 -4.44 -0.09 -6.96
C LYS A 40 -4.43 1.26 -6.23
N PRO A 41 -4.90 1.33 -4.99
CA PRO A 41 -4.95 2.57 -4.22
C PRO A 41 -3.67 2.77 -3.39
N SER A 42 -3.49 3.99 -2.84
CA SER A 42 -2.63 4.19 -1.69
C SER A 42 -3.30 3.67 -0.41
N MET A 43 -2.48 3.32 0.58
CA MET A 43 -2.99 3.13 1.94
C MET A 43 -3.48 4.46 2.50
N THR A 44 -4.39 4.42 3.47
CA THR A 44 -4.90 5.62 4.16
C THR A 44 -3.90 6.03 5.23
N VAL A 45 -2.99 6.91 4.86
CA VAL A 45 -1.97 7.47 5.74
C VAL A 45 -2.11 8.99 5.81
N GLN A 46 -1.56 9.60 6.85
CA GLN A 46 -1.46 11.06 6.95
C GLN A 46 -0.52 11.62 5.88
N GLY A 47 -0.59 12.92 5.65
CA GLY A 47 0.37 13.64 4.81
C GLY A 47 1.78 13.63 5.41
N ALA A 48 2.79 13.82 4.57
CA ALA A 48 4.20 13.76 4.96
C ALA A 48 4.57 14.86 5.97
N ASP A 49 3.90 16.02 5.90
CA ASP A 49 4.13 17.17 6.77
C ASP A 49 3.27 17.12 8.05
N CYS A 50 2.43 16.11 8.21
CA CYS A 50 1.60 15.94 9.40
C CYS A 50 2.48 15.56 10.59
N SER A 51 2.33 16.28 11.71
CA SER A 51 3.09 16.04 12.93
C SER A 51 2.70 14.75 13.67
N GLN A 52 1.50 14.23 13.41
CA GLN A 52 1.01 13.00 14.02
C GLN A 52 1.53 11.79 13.22
N LYS A 53 2.30 10.93 13.89
CA LYS A 53 2.66 9.62 13.31
C LYS A 53 1.61 8.60 13.74
N ALA A 54 1.11 7.86 12.79
CA ALA A 54 0.08 6.87 13.05
C ALA A 54 0.69 5.51 13.43
N ASP A 55 0.03 4.85 14.38
CA ASP A 55 0.28 3.45 14.71
C ASP A 55 -0.14 2.56 13.52
N PRO A 56 0.61 1.48 13.19
CA PRO A 56 0.26 0.55 12.13
C PRO A 56 -1.17 -0.01 12.21
N LYS A 57 -1.67 -0.24 13.40
CA LYS A 57 -3.04 -0.71 13.62
C LYS A 57 -4.07 0.32 13.18
N ILE A 58 -3.84 1.60 13.52
CA ILE A 58 -4.73 2.69 13.12
C ILE A 58 -4.71 2.86 11.59
N VAL A 59 -3.53 2.79 10.96
CA VAL A 59 -3.41 2.81 9.49
C VAL A 59 -4.21 1.68 8.84
N ALA A 60 -4.08 0.47 9.37
CA ALA A 60 -4.79 -0.70 8.86
C ALA A 60 -6.31 -0.56 9.00
N GLU A 61 -6.80 -0.22 10.20
CA GLU A 61 -8.23 -0.03 10.46
C GLU A 61 -8.84 1.08 9.59
N MET A 62 -8.15 2.21 9.46
CA MET A 62 -8.59 3.32 8.62
C MET A 62 -8.61 2.94 7.14
N THR A 63 -7.58 2.26 6.66
CA THR A 63 -7.49 1.82 5.26
C THR A 63 -8.61 0.82 4.94
N VAL A 64 -8.78 -0.21 5.75
CA VAL A 64 -9.84 -1.22 5.55
C VAL A 64 -11.22 -0.56 5.59
N ARG A 65 -11.48 0.30 6.58
CA ARG A 65 -12.76 1.03 6.68
C ARG A 65 -13.04 1.90 5.44
N THR A 66 -12.04 2.63 4.96
CA THR A 66 -12.15 3.48 3.75
C THR A 66 -12.52 2.64 2.53
N LEU A 67 -11.86 1.49 2.36
CA LEU A 67 -12.13 0.59 1.25
C LEU A 67 -13.52 -0.07 1.37
N GLU A 68 -13.92 -0.52 2.56
CA GLU A 68 -15.24 -1.11 2.81
C GLU A 68 -16.41 -0.16 2.51
N ARG A 69 -16.18 1.15 2.58
CA ARG A 69 -17.17 2.18 2.26
C ARG A 69 -17.23 2.58 0.80
N SER A 70 -16.20 2.25 0.03
CA SER A 70 -16.02 2.83 -1.31
C SER A 70 -15.76 1.81 -2.42
N VAL A 71 -15.34 0.59 -2.11
CA VAL A 71 -15.01 -0.42 -3.11
C VAL A 71 -16.13 -1.46 -3.20
N PRO A 72 -16.70 -1.71 -4.38
CA PRO A 72 -17.70 -2.75 -4.58
C PRO A 72 -17.18 -4.16 -4.22
N ALA A 73 -18.05 -4.98 -3.65
CA ALA A 73 -17.73 -6.36 -3.27
C ALA A 73 -17.41 -7.27 -4.47
N SER A 74 -17.84 -6.88 -5.67
CA SER A 74 -17.56 -7.60 -6.93
C SER A 74 -16.11 -7.47 -7.40
N VAL A 75 -15.34 -6.50 -6.89
CA VAL A 75 -13.91 -6.37 -7.18
C VAL A 75 -13.15 -7.48 -6.48
N PRO A 76 -12.39 -8.35 -7.18
CA PRO A 76 -11.79 -9.53 -6.55
C PRO A 76 -10.58 -9.23 -5.68
N GLY A 77 -9.87 -8.13 -5.93
CA GLY A 77 -8.65 -7.83 -5.18
C GLY A 77 -8.23 -6.37 -5.21
N ILE A 78 -7.47 -6.02 -4.19
CA ILE A 78 -6.88 -4.69 -4.00
C ILE A 78 -5.39 -4.87 -3.80
N VAL A 79 -4.58 -4.20 -4.63
CA VAL A 79 -3.13 -4.26 -4.58
C VAL A 79 -2.57 -2.86 -4.31
N PHE A 80 -2.02 -2.64 -3.14
CA PHE A 80 -1.58 -1.31 -2.73
C PHE A 80 -0.35 -0.83 -3.48
N LEU A 81 -0.29 0.47 -3.78
CA LEU A 81 0.95 1.14 -4.06
C LEU A 81 1.68 1.48 -2.74
N SER A 82 2.99 1.60 -2.76
CA SER A 82 3.77 1.96 -1.56
C SER A 82 3.89 3.47 -1.32
N GLY A 83 3.71 4.28 -2.36
CA GLY A 83 3.87 5.73 -2.26
C GLY A 83 5.26 6.13 -1.78
N GLY A 84 5.33 6.90 -0.70
CA GLY A 84 6.56 7.30 -0.03
C GLY A 84 6.92 6.49 1.22
N LEU A 85 6.20 5.40 1.50
CA LEU A 85 6.49 4.53 2.65
C LEU A 85 7.84 3.85 2.51
N SER A 86 8.52 3.60 3.65
CA SER A 86 9.69 2.74 3.68
C SER A 86 9.32 1.29 3.32
N GLU A 87 10.31 0.48 2.98
CA GLU A 87 10.11 -0.93 2.69
C GLU A 87 9.46 -1.67 3.87
N GLU A 88 9.95 -1.40 5.08
CA GLU A 88 9.45 -2.04 6.29
C GLU A 88 8.03 -1.58 6.63
N ALA A 89 7.76 -0.27 6.62
CA ALA A 89 6.44 0.26 6.92
C ALA A 89 5.37 -0.28 5.95
N ALA A 90 5.69 -0.37 4.65
CA ALA A 90 4.78 -0.91 3.66
C ALA A 90 4.41 -2.38 3.94
N SER A 91 5.39 -3.20 4.36
CA SER A 91 5.16 -4.60 4.73
C SER A 91 4.35 -4.73 6.02
N ILE A 92 4.69 -3.94 7.05
CA ILE A 92 3.98 -3.95 8.34
C ILE A 92 2.50 -3.55 8.15
N TYR A 93 2.22 -2.48 7.41
CA TYR A 93 0.85 -2.01 7.20
C TYR A 93 0.02 -3.03 6.42
N LEU A 94 0.58 -3.62 5.36
CA LEU A 94 -0.10 -4.68 4.60
C LEU A 94 -0.39 -5.90 5.48
N ASN A 95 0.59 -6.33 6.28
CA ASN A 95 0.44 -7.43 7.22
C ASN A 95 -0.67 -7.17 8.24
N THR A 96 -0.68 -5.97 8.83
CA THR A 96 -1.68 -5.60 9.83
C THR A 96 -3.09 -5.60 9.22
N MET A 97 -3.26 -5.06 8.00
CA MET A 97 -4.54 -5.11 7.29
C MET A 97 -5.03 -6.55 7.02
N ASN A 98 -4.10 -7.47 6.76
CA ASN A 98 -4.45 -8.88 6.56
C ASN A 98 -4.67 -9.67 7.87
N SER A 99 -4.24 -9.11 9.00
CA SER A 99 -4.41 -9.72 10.33
C SER A 99 -5.67 -9.27 11.06
N ILE A 100 -6.33 -8.18 10.62
CA ILE A 100 -7.58 -7.69 11.24
C ILE A 100 -8.82 -8.26 10.53
N PRO A 101 -9.95 -8.37 11.23
CA PRO A 101 -11.22 -8.77 10.61
C PRO A 101 -11.63 -7.78 9.51
N LYS A 102 -12.12 -8.31 8.40
CA LYS A 102 -12.65 -7.56 7.25
C LYS A 102 -14.04 -8.07 6.92
N LYS A 103 -14.95 -7.16 6.54
CA LYS A 103 -16.31 -7.51 6.09
C LYS A 103 -16.35 -7.91 4.63
N ALA A 104 -15.45 -7.35 3.83
CA ALA A 104 -15.37 -7.61 2.41
C ALA A 104 -14.45 -8.79 2.09
N SER A 105 -14.72 -9.44 0.95
CA SER A 105 -14.04 -10.67 0.50
C SER A 105 -12.81 -10.43 -0.38
N TRP A 106 -12.38 -9.17 -0.58
CA TRP A 106 -11.21 -8.89 -1.41
C TRP A 106 -9.93 -9.51 -0.87
N ASN A 107 -9.08 -9.96 -1.77
CA ASN A 107 -7.69 -10.24 -1.45
C ASN A 107 -6.91 -8.91 -1.37
N LEU A 108 -6.22 -8.68 -0.27
CA LEU A 108 -5.35 -7.51 -0.10
C LEU A 108 -3.89 -7.92 -0.35
N GLY A 109 -3.30 -7.34 -1.38
CA GLY A 109 -1.94 -7.61 -1.79
C GLY A 109 -1.14 -6.33 -2.05
N PHE A 110 -0.03 -6.47 -2.75
CA PHE A 110 0.87 -5.36 -3.06
C PHE A 110 1.19 -5.26 -4.55
N SER A 111 1.42 -4.03 -4.99
CA SER A 111 2.00 -3.70 -6.29
C SER A 111 2.96 -2.54 -6.10
N TYR A 112 3.99 -2.80 -5.29
CA TYR A 112 4.96 -1.81 -4.88
C TYR A 112 6.02 -1.58 -5.96
N GLY A 113 6.40 -0.31 -6.16
CA GLY A 113 7.60 0.06 -6.89
C GLY A 113 8.77 0.22 -5.91
N ARG A 114 8.92 1.42 -5.37
CA ARG A 114 10.06 1.78 -4.51
C ARG A 114 10.23 0.86 -3.30
N ALA A 115 9.17 0.57 -2.56
CA ALA A 115 9.25 -0.29 -1.37
C ALA A 115 9.53 -1.78 -1.67
N LEU A 116 9.52 -2.20 -2.93
CA LEU A 116 9.96 -3.53 -3.33
C LEU A 116 11.39 -3.54 -3.89
N GLN A 117 11.79 -2.45 -4.54
CA GLN A 117 12.99 -2.42 -5.39
C GLN A 117 14.17 -1.62 -4.80
N HIS A 118 13.94 -0.79 -3.78
CA HIS A 118 14.96 0.13 -3.28
C HIS A 118 16.23 -0.58 -2.81
N SER A 119 16.10 -1.54 -1.88
CA SER A 119 17.23 -2.35 -1.41
C SER A 119 17.86 -3.19 -2.52
N CYS A 120 17.05 -3.69 -3.46
CA CYS A 120 17.55 -4.41 -4.63
C CYS A 120 18.44 -3.52 -5.50
N LEU A 121 17.99 -2.31 -5.84
CA LEU A 121 18.78 -1.37 -6.65
C LEU A 121 20.06 -0.94 -5.95
N LYS A 122 20.00 -0.71 -4.64
CA LYS A 122 21.18 -0.40 -3.80
C LYS A 122 22.20 -1.55 -3.78
N ALA A 123 21.73 -2.78 -3.71
CA ALA A 123 22.58 -3.97 -3.71
C ALA A 123 23.16 -4.27 -5.09
N TRP A 124 22.36 -4.11 -6.13
CA TRP A 124 22.74 -4.41 -7.52
C TRP A 124 23.82 -3.46 -8.06
N LYS A 125 23.74 -2.16 -7.80
CA LYS A 125 24.71 -1.12 -8.26
C LYS A 125 25.04 -1.16 -9.75
N GLY A 126 24.18 -1.78 -10.56
CA GLY A 126 24.40 -1.96 -12.00
C GLY A 126 25.22 -3.18 -12.41
N SER A 127 25.88 -3.89 -11.47
CA SER A 127 26.77 -5.02 -11.76
C SER A 127 26.64 -6.22 -10.81
N GLU A 128 26.26 -5.98 -9.55
CA GLU A 128 26.18 -7.00 -8.50
C GLU A 128 24.89 -7.81 -8.59
N THR A 129 24.76 -8.64 -9.63
CA THR A 129 23.50 -9.33 -9.98
C THR A 129 22.99 -10.24 -8.86
N GLU A 130 23.85 -11.05 -8.27
CA GLU A 130 23.46 -11.99 -7.21
C GLU A 130 22.96 -11.25 -5.96
N SER A 131 23.65 -10.19 -5.57
CA SER A 131 23.26 -9.34 -4.44
C SER A 131 21.90 -8.67 -4.68
N GLY A 132 21.69 -8.17 -5.89
CA GLY A 132 20.41 -7.57 -6.29
C GLY A 132 19.25 -8.57 -6.27
N GLN A 133 19.46 -9.76 -6.82
CA GLN A 133 18.48 -10.85 -6.81
C GLN A 133 18.13 -11.31 -5.39
N ALA A 134 19.13 -11.49 -4.53
CA ALA A 134 18.90 -11.86 -3.14
C ALA A 134 18.08 -10.82 -2.38
N ALA A 135 18.40 -9.53 -2.55
CA ALA A 135 17.64 -8.42 -1.94
C ALA A 135 16.20 -8.36 -2.44
N LEU A 136 15.97 -8.50 -3.76
CA LEU A 136 14.62 -8.52 -4.32
C LEU A 136 13.80 -9.71 -3.79
N LEU A 137 14.40 -10.89 -3.73
CA LEU A 137 13.73 -12.08 -3.21
C LEU A 137 13.34 -11.93 -1.74
N ALA A 138 14.22 -11.34 -0.91
CA ALA A 138 13.92 -11.06 0.49
C ALA A 138 12.71 -10.12 0.64
N ARG A 139 12.67 -9.03 -0.13
CA ARG A 139 11.52 -8.11 -0.10
C ARG A 139 10.23 -8.73 -0.67
N ALA A 140 10.33 -9.52 -1.74
CA ALA A 140 9.20 -10.25 -2.30
C ALA A 140 8.62 -11.24 -1.27
N ARG A 141 9.46 -11.96 -0.54
CA ARG A 141 9.06 -12.87 0.54
C ARG A 141 8.37 -12.13 1.67
N ALA A 142 8.95 -11.03 2.19
CA ALA A 142 8.35 -10.21 3.24
C ALA A 142 6.94 -9.74 2.85
N ASN A 143 6.77 -9.24 1.64
CA ASN A 143 5.47 -8.76 1.17
C ASN A 143 4.48 -9.89 0.86
N SER A 144 4.96 -11.07 0.45
CA SER A 144 4.13 -12.28 0.31
C SER A 144 3.60 -12.73 1.67
N GLU A 145 4.46 -12.80 2.68
CA GLU A 145 4.07 -13.10 4.07
C GLU A 145 3.08 -12.05 4.61
N ALA A 146 3.33 -10.77 4.33
CA ALA A 146 2.43 -9.68 4.71
C ALA A 146 1.04 -9.79 4.04
N SER A 147 0.97 -10.25 2.80
CA SER A 147 -0.30 -10.51 2.11
C SER A 147 -1.10 -11.67 2.76
N GLN A 148 -0.45 -12.51 3.53
CA GLN A 148 -1.04 -13.63 4.26
C GLN A 148 -1.28 -13.29 5.75
N GLY A 149 -0.88 -12.10 6.23
CA GLY A 149 -0.99 -11.71 7.63
C GLY A 149 -0.03 -12.45 8.57
N CYS A 150 1.07 -13.00 8.05
CA CYS A 150 2.04 -13.77 8.82
C CYS A 150 3.47 -13.19 8.81
N TYR A 151 3.65 -11.96 8.28
CA TYR A 151 4.93 -11.29 8.31
C TYR A 151 5.31 -10.88 9.74
N VAL A 152 6.54 -11.17 10.13
CA VAL A 152 7.13 -10.72 11.39
C VAL A 152 8.06 -9.53 11.10
N ALA A 153 7.79 -8.40 11.72
CA ALA A 153 8.59 -7.18 11.54
C ALA A 153 10.08 -7.45 11.80
N GLY A 154 10.94 -6.98 10.89
CA GLY A 154 12.39 -7.19 10.97
C GLY A 154 12.88 -8.60 10.63
N SER A 155 12.01 -9.54 10.25
CA SER A 155 12.41 -10.90 9.89
C SER A 155 13.14 -11.02 8.54
N GLN A 156 13.00 -10.04 7.69
CA GLN A 156 13.66 -9.95 6.39
C GLN A 156 14.45 -8.64 6.28
N PRO A 157 15.58 -8.62 5.58
CA PRO A 157 16.31 -7.39 5.32
C PRO A 157 15.42 -6.33 4.66
N SER A 158 15.42 -5.13 5.22
CA SER A 158 14.62 -4.00 4.74
C SER A 158 15.33 -2.68 5.04
N SER A 159 14.85 -1.61 4.41
CA SER A 159 15.25 -0.24 4.70
C SER A 159 14.12 0.52 5.36
N ASP A 160 14.41 1.20 6.47
CA ASP A 160 13.51 2.14 7.13
C ASP A 160 13.54 3.55 6.50
N GLU A 161 14.36 3.73 5.47
CA GLU A 161 14.46 4.99 4.75
C GLU A 161 13.11 5.36 4.14
N GLN A 162 12.64 6.57 4.44
CA GLN A 162 11.43 7.10 3.83
C GLN A 162 11.68 7.35 2.35
N LEU A 163 10.82 6.81 1.51
CA LEU A 163 10.95 6.88 0.06
C LEU A 163 10.08 8.00 -0.55
N PHE A 164 9.61 8.91 0.30
CA PHE A 164 8.85 10.07 -0.12
C PHE A 164 9.73 11.06 -0.87
N VAL A 165 9.22 11.56 -1.98
CA VAL A 165 9.85 12.61 -2.79
C VAL A 165 8.82 13.74 -2.92
N ALA A 166 9.13 14.89 -2.35
CA ALA A 166 8.26 16.06 -2.41
C ALA A 166 8.06 16.53 -3.87
N GLY A 167 6.82 16.92 -4.20
CA GLY A 167 6.48 17.38 -5.55
C GLY A 167 6.56 16.31 -6.64
N TYR A 168 6.57 15.03 -6.29
CA TYR A 168 6.60 13.93 -7.27
C TYR A 168 5.30 13.90 -8.07
N THR A 169 5.43 13.96 -9.40
CA THR A 169 4.32 13.80 -10.36
C THR A 169 4.46 12.46 -11.08
N TYR A 170 3.33 11.76 -11.24
CA TYR A 170 3.24 10.51 -11.99
C TYR A 170 3.09 10.77 -13.48
#